data_64e07d98d56d26a0046d45e85ccbf5c8
#
_entry.id   64e07d98d56d26a0046d45e85ccbf5c8
#
_cell.length_a   1.000
_cell.length_b   1.000
_cell.length_c   1.000
_cell.angle_alpha   90.00
_cell.angle_beta   90.00
_cell.angle_gamma   90.00
#
_symmetry.space_group_name_H-M   'P 1'
#
loop_
_entity.id
_entity.type
_entity.pdbx_description
1 polymer ?
#
loop_
_entity_poly.entity_id
_entity_poly.type
_entity_poly.pdbx_seq_one_letter_code
_entity_poly.pdbx_strand_id
1 'polypeptide(L)'
;MRRYAASVALGTLFVVAGAGPAMAESPEEVDPLVVQMLEDVPGGVLVDATHAEWPELGMALTVPTAGDLSARTASGSCASGLICVYKLPSLSGAFLSYSGCGVLAVPGDWTVRSMDNNRASGYAQARNVTTVLATANAGSWTNVGGTTTNIRCVF
;
A
#
# COMPACT_ATOMS: atom_id res chain seq x y z
N MET A 1 43.81 -71.74 37.04
CA MET A 1 42.50 -71.41 36.50
C MET A 1 42.38 -69.84 36.58
N ARG A 2 42.59 -69.14 35.46
CA ARG A 2 42.57 -67.68 35.39
C ARG A 2 41.32 -67.33 34.58
N ARG A 3 40.44 -66.54 35.23
CA ARG A 3 39.22 -66.01 34.60
C ARG A 3 39.53 -64.61 34.09
N TYR A 4 39.42 -64.32 32.81
CA TYR A 4 39.51 -63.01 32.20
C TYR A 4 38.11 -62.40 32.14
N ALA A 5 37.93 -61.25 32.76
CA ALA A 5 36.74 -60.41 32.64
C ALA A 5 36.94 -59.45 31.48
N ALA A 6 36.05 -59.52 30.47
CA ALA A 6 36.01 -58.58 29.37
C ALA A 6 35.12 -57.41 29.73
N SER A 7 35.68 -56.19 29.81
CA SER A 7 34.93 -54.95 29.97
C SER A 7 34.48 -54.42 28.60
N VAL A 8 33.16 -54.30 28.37
CA VAL A 8 32.61 -53.63 27.21
C VAL A 8 32.40 -52.19 27.55
N ALA A 9 33.12 -51.29 26.86
CA ALA A 9 32.92 -49.84 26.96
C ALA A 9 31.85 -49.43 25.98
N LEU A 10 30.72 -48.96 26.48
CA LEU A 10 29.63 -48.36 25.69
C LEU A 10 30.02 -46.90 25.40
N GLY A 11 30.37 -46.61 24.15
CA GLY A 11 30.59 -45.22 23.69
C GLY A 11 29.26 -44.53 23.38
N THR A 12 28.89 -43.57 24.17
CA THR A 12 27.75 -42.68 23.90
C THR A 12 28.14 -41.61 22.88
N LEU A 13 27.54 -41.71 21.67
CA LEU A 13 27.66 -40.67 20.66
C LEU A 13 26.73 -39.50 21.03
N PHE A 14 27.29 -38.36 21.42
CA PHE A 14 26.55 -37.11 21.55
C PHE A 14 26.39 -36.45 20.19
N VAL A 15 25.16 -36.48 19.62
CA VAL A 15 24.79 -35.70 18.46
C VAL A 15 24.46 -34.28 18.97
N VAL A 16 25.37 -33.34 18.78
CA VAL A 16 25.10 -31.91 19.01
C VAL A 16 24.29 -31.38 17.83
N ALA A 17 22.97 -31.31 17.99
CA ALA A 17 22.11 -30.57 17.05
C ALA A 17 22.45 -29.08 17.15
N GLY A 18 23.16 -28.57 16.17
CA GLY A 18 23.40 -27.12 16.03
C GLY A 18 22.10 -26.42 15.71
N ALA A 19 21.49 -25.77 16.72
CA ALA A 19 20.47 -24.75 16.50
C ALA A 19 21.17 -23.54 15.86
N GLY A 20 21.01 -23.37 14.53
CA GLY A 20 21.42 -22.15 13.86
C GLY A 20 20.68 -20.95 14.49
N PRO A 21 21.30 -19.75 14.55
CA PRO A 21 20.61 -18.56 15.01
C PRO A 21 19.39 -18.35 14.10
N ALA A 22 18.18 -18.38 14.66
CA ALA A 22 16.99 -17.86 14.01
C ALA A 22 17.29 -16.37 13.76
N MET A 23 17.43 -16.00 12.48
CA MET A 23 17.45 -14.59 12.08
C MET A 23 16.10 -14.02 12.50
N ALA A 24 16.08 -13.25 13.58
CA ALA A 24 14.93 -12.44 13.91
C ALA A 24 14.77 -11.44 12.76
N GLU A 25 13.73 -11.59 11.97
CA GLU A 25 13.31 -10.62 10.98
C GLU A 25 13.08 -9.31 11.73
N SER A 26 13.85 -8.27 11.39
CA SER A 26 13.65 -6.96 11.99
C SER A 26 12.22 -6.52 11.69
N PRO A 27 11.47 -5.96 12.66
CA PRO A 27 10.15 -5.41 12.39
C PRO A 27 10.27 -4.45 11.21
N GLU A 28 9.50 -4.66 10.16
CA GLU A 28 9.45 -3.79 9.00
C GLU A 28 8.98 -2.41 9.48
N GLU A 29 9.82 -1.39 9.29
CA GLU A 29 9.52 -0.02 9.71
C GLU A 29 8.38 0.53 8.87
N VAL A 30 7.31 1.00 9.53
CA VAL A 30 6.14 1.58 8.85
C VAL A 30 6.55 2.85 8.12
N ASP A 31 6.13 2.99 6.86
CA ASP A 31 6.44 4.17 6.04
C ASP A 31 5.94 5.45 6.72
N PRO A 32 6.77 6.50 6.83
CA PRO A 32 6.38 7.75 7.49
C PRO A 32 5.10 8.39 6.93
N LEU A 33 4.81 8.23 5.63
CA LEU A 33 3.59 8.74 5.02
C LEU A 33 2.36 7.98 5.51
N VAL A 34 2.47 6.69 5.77
CA VAL A 34 1.40 5.88 6.36
C VAL A 34 1.11 6.34 7.78
N VAL A 35 2.17 6.54 8.60
CA VAL A 35 2.04 7.05 9.97
C VAL A 35 1.37 8.42 9.98
N GLN A 36 1.88 9.37 9.18
CA GLN A 36 1.31 10.71 9.07
C GLN A 36 -0.18 10.66 8.68
N MET A 37 -0.54 9.87 7.68
CA MET A 37 -1.92 9.79 7.22
C MET A 37 -2.87 9.20 8.26
N LEU A 38 -2.41 8.22 9.07
CA LEU A 38 -3.18 7.66 10.17
C LEU A 38 -3.40 8.68 11.30
N GLU A 39 -2.45 9.60 11.52
CA GLU A 39 -2.59 10.71 12.48
C GLU A 39 -3.55 11.78 11.97
N ASP A 40 -3.46 12.15 10.69
CA ASP A 40 -4.22 13.23 10.08
C ASP A 40 -5.69 12.87 9.81
N VAL A 41 -5.98 11.58 9.52
CA VAL A 41 -7.31 11.10 9.15
C VAL A 41 -7.80 10.05 10.16
N PRO A 42 -8.77 10.39 11.03
CA PRO A 42 -9.31 9.45 12.01
C PRO A 42 -9.97 8.21 11.38
N GLY A 43 -9.93 7.09 12.09
CA GLY A 43 -10.60 5.85 11.68
C GLY A 43 -9.81 4.97 10.74
N GLY A 44 -8.53 5.30 10.52
CA GLY A 44 -7.61 4.48 9.73
C GLY A 44 -7.11 3.26 10.48
N VAL A 45 -6.86 2.18 9.76
CA VAL A 45 -6.30 0.92 10.24
C VAL A 45 -5.02 0.62 9.46
N LEU A 46 -3.92 0.39 10.18
CA LEU A 46 -2.67 -0.07 9.57
C LEU A 46 -2.85 -1.52 9.10
N VAL A 47 -2.56 -1.78 7.83
CA VAL A 47 -2.61 -3.13 7.23
C VAL A 47 -1.21 -3.73 7.19
N ASP A 48 -0.23 -2.99 6.70
CA ASP A 48 1.19 -3.34 6.69
C ASP A 48 2.08 -2.08 6.69
N ALA A 49 3.40 -2.23 6.57
CA ALA A 49 4.35 -1.12 6.62
C ALA A 49 4.12 -0.03 5.56
N THR A 50 3.42 -0.33 4.47
CA THR A 50 3.22 0.54 3.31
C THR A 50 1.76 0.76 2.95
N HIS A 51 0.84 0.17 3.73
CA HIS A 51 -0.59 0.19 3.43
C HIS A 51 -1.45 0.48 4.66
N ALA A 52 -2.42 1.39 4.52
CA ALA A 52 -3.45 1.66 5.52
C ALA A 52 -4.81 1.83 4.85
N GLU A 53 -5.87 1.49 5.57
CA GLU A 53 -7.25 1.54 5.09
C GLU A 53 -8.14 2.37 6.02
N TRP A 54 -9.12 3.06 5.44
CA TRP A 54 -10.22 3.76 6.10
C TRP A 54 -11.54 3.17 5.62
N PRO A 55 -12.03 2.08 6.24
CA PRO A 55 -13.19 1.34 5.76
C PRO A 55 -14.46 2.20 5.66
N GLU A 56 -14.68 3.10 6.63
CA GLU A 56 -15.86 3.97 6.63
C GLU A 56 -15.84 5.03 5.52
N LEU A 57 -14.64 5.40 5.04
CA LEU A 57 -14.45 6.32 3.93
C LEU A 57 -14.36 5.60 2.58
N GLY A 58 -14.28 4.28 2.58
CA GLY A 58 -13.98 3.49 1.40
C GLY A 58 -12.65 3.91 0.75
N MET A 59 -11.66 4.30 1.57
CA MET A 59 -10.38 4.82 1.15
C MET A 59 -9.24 3.92 1.62
N ALA A 60 -8.20 3.79 0.81
CA ALA A 60 -6.95 3.17 1.20
C ALA A 60 -5.74 3.97 0.70
N LEU A 61 -4.65 3.96 1.49
CA LEU A 61 -3.34 4.49 1.10
C LEU A 61 -2.42 3.33 0.76
N THR A 62 -1.69 3.46 -0.34
CA THR A 62 -0.58 2.58 -0.71
C THR A 62 0.66 3.39 -1.02
N VAL A 63 1.76 3.04 -0.37
CA VAL A 63 3.11 3.57 -0.65
C VAL A 63 3.90 2.48 -1.37
N PRO A 64 4.24 2.66 -2.66
CA PRO A 64 4.94 1.65 -3.42
C PRO A 64 6.37 1.46 -2.93
N THR A 65 6.79 0.22 -2.76
CA THR A 65 8.19 -0.14 -2.46
C THR A 65 9.09 -0.04 -3.70
N ALA A 66 10.41 -0.05 -3.49
CA ALA A 66 11.36 -0.04 -4.61
C ALA A 66 11.20 -1.26 -5.56
N GLY A 67 10.75 -2.40 -5.04
CA GLY A 67 10.42 -3.59 -5.82
C GLY A 67 9.22 -3.38 -6.74
N ASP A 68 8.17 -2.71 -6.25
CA ASP A 68 6.97 -2.41 -7.02
C ASP A 68 7.23 -1.42 -8.16
N LEU A 69 8.20 -0.52 -7.99
CA LEU A 69 8.60 0.45 -9.02
C LEU A 69 9.15 -0.24 -10.27
N SER A 70 9.75 -1.42 -10.13
CA SER A 70 10.28 -2.21 -11.24
C SER A 70 9.22 -3.02 -11.99
N ALA A 71 8.09 -3.33 -11.34
CA ALA A 71 6.99 -4.12 -11.90
C ALA A 71 5.94 -3.27 -12.64
N ARG A 72 6.06 -1.93 -12.65
CA ARG A 72 5.07 -1.04 -13.24
C ARG A 72 5.15 -1.03 -14.76
N THR A 73 4.32 -1.84 -15.37
CA THR A 73 3.75 -1.56 -16.69
C THR A 73 2.90 -0.27 -16.60
N ALA A 74 2.81 0.48 -17.70
CA ALA A 74 2.19 1.80 -17.85
C ALA A 74 0.70 1.97 -17.45
N SER A 75 0.09 0.96 -16.87
CA SER A 75 -1.23 1.03 -16.20
C SER A 75 -0.97 1.13 -14.71
N GLY A 76 -1.28 2.25 -14.10
CA GLY A 76 -1.14 2.44 -12.65
C GLY A 76 -1.69 1.26 -11.86
N SER A 77 -1.23 1.08 -10.63
CA SER A 77 -1.63 0.02 -9.70
C SER A 77 -3.07 0.16 -9.17
N CYS A 78 -3.92 0.97 -9.84
CA CYS A 78 -5.34 1.14 -9.49
C CYS A 78 -6.12 -0.12 -9.81
N ALA A 79 -6.67 -0.77 -8.79
CA ALA A 79 -7.49 -1.96 -8.99
C ALA A 79 -8.79 -1.65 -9.73
N SER A 80 -9.34 -2.62 -10.45
CA SER A 80 -10.62 -2.47 -11.16
C SER A 80 -11.74 -2.06 -10.20
N GLY A 81 -12.57 -1.12 -10.64
CA GLY A 81 -13.68 -0.58 -9.85
C GLY A 81 -13.30 0.57 -8.90
N LEU A 82 -12.04 0.95 -8.82
CA LEU A 82 -11.57 2.03 -7.96
C LEU A 82 -11.27 3.32 -8.74
N ILE A 83 -11.23 4.42 -8.00
CA ILE A 83 -10.62 5.68 -8.43
C ILE A 83 -9.34 5.85 -7.61
N CYS A 84 -8.21 6.09 -8.27
CA CYS A 84 -6.93 6.29 -7.60
C CYS A 84 -6.37 7.68 -7.89
N VAL A 85 -5.81 8.34 -6.85
CA VAL A 85 -5.18 9.64 -6.97
C VAL A 85 -3.74 9.58 -6.46
N TYR A 86 -2.81 9.99 -7.29
CA TYR A 86 -1.37 9.79 -7.10
C TYR A 86 -0.66 11.10 -6.74
N LYS A 87 0.36 11.01 -5.88
CA LYS A 87 1.20 12.15 -5.47
C LYS A 87 2.10 12.68 -6.59
N LEU A 88 2.38 11.87 -7.63
CA LEU A 88 3.22 12.23 -8.76
C LEU A 88 2.45 12.13 -10.09
N PRO A 89 2.92 12.82 -11.15
CA PRO A 89 2.36 12.67 -12.50
C PRO A 89 2.49 11.25 -13.05
N SER A 90 1.70 10.95 -14.08
CA SER A 90 1.78 9.68 -14.83
C SER A 90 1.60 8.44 -13.95
N LEU A 91 0.64 8.50 -13.01
CA LEU A 91 0.25 7.41 -12.12
C LEU A 91 1.41 6.88 -11.27
N SER A 92 2.23 7.77 -10.75
CA SER A 92 3.45 7.43 -9.99
C SER A 92 3.37 7.86 -8.53
N GLY A 93 4.25 7.26 -7.71
CA GLY A 93 4.37 7.54 -6.28
C GLY A 93 3.26 6.92 -5.44
N ALA A 94 3.16 7.34 -4.18
CA ALA A 94 2.09 6.93 -3.28
C ALA A 94 0.73 7.37 -3.81
N PHE A 95 -0.31 6.57 -3.55
CA PHE A 95 -1.66 6.85 -4.03
C PHE A 95 -2.73 6.52 -2.99
N LEU A 96 -3.82 7.27 -3.07
CA LEU A 96 -5.08 6.95 -2.41
C LEU A 96 -6.01 6.28 -3.41
N SER A 97 -6.66 5.21 -3.00
CA SER A 97 -7.72 4.54 -3.75
C SER A 97 -9.07 4.72 -3.06
N TYR A 98 -10.13 4.87 -3.86
CA TYR A 98 -11.50 5.05 -3.37
C TYR A 98 -12.42 4.02 -4.02
N SER A 99 -13.17 3.28 -3.19
CA SER A 99 -14.20 2.34 -3.63
C SER A 99 -15.58 3.00 -3.76
N GLY A 100 -15.82 4.09 -3.01
CA GLY A 100 -17.05 4.86 -3.04
C GLY A 100 -17.21 5.74 -4.30
N CYS A 101 -18.35 6.41 -4.43
CA CYS A 101 -18.64 7.42 -5.44
C CYS A 101 -19.38 8.59 -4.79
N GLY A 102 -19.51 9.72 -5.46
CA GLY A 102 -20.04 10.96 -4.92
C GLY A 102 -18.93 12.00 -4.75
N VAL A 103 -18.93 12.70 -3.63
CA VAL A 103 -17.86 13.65 -3.27
C VAL A 103 -16.94 12.97 -2.26
N LEU A 104 -15.72 12.67 -2.71
CA LEU A 104 -14.68 11.99 -1.93
C LEU A 104 -13.70 13.04 -1.46
N ALA A 105 -13.50 13.16 -0.14
CA ALA A 105 -12.55 14.11 0.43
C ALA A 105 -11.11 13.69 0.09
N VAL A 106 -10.27 14.66 -0.26
CA VAL A 106 -8.83 14.48 -0.35
C VAL A 106 -8.23 15.07 0.94
N PRO A 107 -7.46 14.31 1.72
CA PRO A 107 -6.81 14.82 2.93
C PRO A 107 -5.98 16.08 2.66
N GLY A 108 -5.95 17.03 3.62
CA GLY A 108 -5.44 18.38 3.39
C GLY A 108 -4.01 18.48 2.85
N ASP A 109 -3.13 17.58 3.31
CA ASP A 109 -1.71 17.56 2.91
C ASP A 109 -1.43 16.65 1.70
N TRP A 110 -2.48 16.04 1.12
CA TRP A 110 -2.34 15.21 -0.05
C TRP A 110 -2.33 16.02 -1.35
N THR A 111 -1.18 16.05 -2.02
CA THR A 111 -1.07 16.66 -3.34
C THR A 111 -1.43 15.67 -4.43
N VAL A 112 -2.50 15.93 -5.19
CA VAL A 112 -2.88 15.12 -6.36
C VAL A 112 -2.17 15.63 -7.61
N ARG A 113 -1.41 14.77 -8.29
CA ARG A 113 -0.72 15.08 -9.55
C ARG A 113 -1.18 14.25 -10.74
N SER A 114 -1.79 13.09 -10.48
CA SER A 114 -2.51 12.32 -11.51
C SER A 114 -3.65 11.54 -10.88
N MET A 115 -4.63 11.17 -11.71
CA MET A 115 -5.82 10.46 -11.29
C MET A 115 -6.15 9.39 -12.33
N ASP A 116 -6.48 8.17 -11.86
CA ASP A 116 -6.97 7.05 -12.66
C ASP A 116 -8.39 6.71 -12.24
N ASN A 117 -9.30 6.61 -13.21
CA ASN A 117 -10.66 6.14 -13.01
C ASN A 117 -10.79 4.73 -13.61
N ASN A 118 -10.40 3.71 -12.86
CA ASN A 118 -10.46 2.31 -13.31
C ASN A 118 -11.83 1.66 -13.05
N ARG A 119 -12.90 2.44 -13.18
CA ARG A 119 -14.31 1.99 -13.13
C ARG A 119 -14.81 1.63 -14.50
N ALA A 120 -15.89 0.83 -14.55
CA ALA A 120 -16.51 0.39 -15.79
C ALA A 120 -17.39 1.48 -16.44
N SER A 121 -17.82 2.53 -15.69
CA SER A 121 -18.73 3.57 -16.17
C SER A 121 -18.49 4.91 -15.46
N GLY A 122 -19.05 5.97 -16.01
CA GLY A 122 -19.04 7.29 -15.42
C GLY A 122 -17.74 8.06 -15.61
N TYR A 123 -17.51 9.03 -14.75
CA TYR A 123 -16.31 9.86 -14.75
C TYR A 123 -15.92 10.28 -13.32
N ALA A 124 -14.64 10.60 -13.14
CA ALA A 124 -14.10 11.21 -11.93
C ALA A 124 -13.51 12.57 -12.25
N GLN A 125 -13.72 13.56 -11.36
CA GLN A 125 -13.20 14.93 -11.48
C GLN A 125 -12.38 15.26 -10.25
N ALA A 126 -11.12 15.65 -10.45
CA ALA A 126 -10.34 16.34 -9.46
C ALA A 126 -10.81 17.80 -9.38
N ARG A 127 -11.10 18.29 -8.18
CA ARG A 127 -11.68 19.63 -7.97
C ARG A 127 -10.96 20.40 -6.87
N ASN A 128 -10.90 21.73 -7.07
CA ASN A 128 -10.67 22.67 -5.97
C ASN A 128 -12.04 23.26 -5.60
N VAL A 129 -12.58 22.80 -4.47
CA VAL A 129 -13.96 23.07 -4.00
C VAL A 129 -14.97 22.64 -5.09
N THR A 130 -15.38 23.56 -5.95
CA THR A 130 -16.32 23.30 -7.08
C THR A 130 -15.66 23.40 -8.45
N THR A 131 -14.48 24.00 -8.54
CA THR A 131 -13.75 24.19 -9.80
C THR A 131 -13.14 22.87 -10.26
N VAL A 132 -13.47 22.45 -11.47
CA VAL A 132 -12.91 21.24 -12.09
C VAL A 132 -11.50 21.54 -12.58
N LEU A 133 -10.52 20.77 -12.09
CA LEU A 133 -9.11 20.85 -12.48
C LEU A 133 -8.77 19.83 -13.57
N ALA A 134 -9.35 18.61 -13.47
CA ALA A 134 -9.17 17.56 -14.46
C ALA A 134 -10.34 16.58 -14.41
N THR A 135 -10.58 15.84 -15.51
CA THR A 135 -11.60 14.81 -15.62
C THR A 135 -10.98 13.55 -16.21
N ALA A 136 -11.23 12.39 -15.58
CA ALA A 136 -10.92 11.07 -16.10
C ALA A 136 -12.22 10.30 -16.33
N ASN A 137 -12.47 9.88 -17.57
CA ASN A 137 -13.60 9.00 -17.90
C ASN A 137 -13.31 7.58 -17.44
N ALA A 138 -14.34 6.74 -17.38
CA ALA A 138 -14.20 5.33 -17.06
C ALA A 138 -13.11 4.65 -17.91
N GLY A 139 -12.22 3.89 -17.26
CA GLY A 139 -11.09 3.20 -17.89
C GLY A 139 -9.99 4.14 -18.41
N SER A 140 -9.94 5.40 -17.95
CA SER A 140 -8.91 6.35 -18.37
C SER A 140 -8.30 7.12 -17.22
N TRP A 141 -7.15 7.73 -17.46
CA TRP A 141 -6.42 8.52 -16.49
C TRP A 141 -6.06 9.91 -17.03
N THR A 142 -5.66 10.81 -16.13
CA THR A 142 -5.22 12.17 -16.49
C THR A 142 -4.23 12.72 -15.45
N ASN A 143 -3.36 13.63 -15.88
CA ASN A 143 -2.60 14.46 -14.95
C ASN A 143 -3.49 15.57 -14.37
N VAL A 144 -3.19 15.96 -13.14
CA VAL A 144 -3.93 16.98 -12.40
C VAL A 144 -2.99 18.14 -12.05
N GLY A 145 -3.40 19.35 -12.37
CA GLY A 145 -2.72 20.57 -11.99
C GLY A 145 -3.48 21.33 -10.89
N GLY A 146 -2.74 22.12 -10.10
CA GLY A 146 -3.32 22.91 -9.01
C GLY A 146 -3.59 22.10 -7.72
N THR A 147 -4.29 22.75 -6.78
CA THR A 147 -4.63 22.17 -5.47
C THR A 147 -5.97 21.46 -5.55
N THR A 148 -5.98 20.15 -5.31
CA THR A 148 -7.21 19.32 -5.27
C THR A 148 -7.70 19.21 -3.84
N THR A 149 -8.97 19.52 -3.59
CA THR A 149 -9.60 19.39 -2.27
C THR A 149 -10.58 18.23 -2.19
N ASN A 150 -11.11 17.78 -3.34
CA ASN A 150 -12.02 16.65 -3.42
C ASN A 150 -11.99 16.00 -4.82
N ILE A 151 -12.43 14.77 -4.86
CA ILE A 151 -12.73 14.04 -6.10
C ILE A 151 -14.26 13.90 -6.19
N ARG A 152 -14.86 14.33 -7.29
CA ARG A 152 -16.25 14.03 -7.59
C ARG A 152 -16.34 12.86 -8.56
N CYS A 153 -16.99 11.80 -8.11
CA CYS A 153 -17.33 10.66 -8.94
C CYS A 153 -18.82 10.72 -9.34
N VAL A 154 -19.11 10.42 -10.61
CA VAL A 154 -20.47 10.28 -11.16
C VAL A 154 -20.51 9.01 -11.99
N PHE A 155 -21.55 8.18 -11.82
CA PHE A 155 -21.82 6.99 -12.61
C PHE A 155 -22.50 7.32 -13.94
#